data_5f3c3f4022202a19e2457d16f0b23f54
#
_entry.id   5f3c3f4022202a19e2457d16f0b23f54
#
_cell.length_a   1.000
_cell.length_b   1.000
_cell.length_c   1.000
_cell.angle_alpha   90.00
_cell.angle_beta   90.00
_cell.angle_gamma   90.00
#
_symmetry.space_group_name_H-M   'P 1'
#
loop_
_entity.id
_entity.type
_entity.pdbx_description
1 polymer ?
#
loop_
_entity_poly.entity_id
_entity_poly.type
_entity_poly.pdbx_seq_one_letter_code
_entity_poly.pdbx_strand_id
1 'polypeptide(L)'
;MVGRGNCWVFGDGMSLAAQRNGDGRVRIGLSFYNTPEGWFATSAIPFDDPAVARARLTDLLAGWDPRFIALIAACDDTILTRSLTTLPIGLTWPSTPGVTLLGDAAHLMPPVGQGANMALLDGALLGLALAAHPDDSPAAVDDYEREMFQRTSAAGRMSAQMQEMLSSPDAGRRLLEFFQPA
;
A
#
# COMPACT_ATOMS: atom_id res chain seq x y z
N MET A 1 -20.34 2.68 -12.25
CA MET A 1 -18.94 3.13 -12.28
C MET A 1 -18.00 2.06 -11.69
N VAL A 2 -18.13 1.65 -10.45
CA VAL A 2 -17.24 0.64 -9.82
C VAL A 2 -17.49 -0.80 -10.31
N GLY A 3 -18.70 -1.14 -10.75
CA GLY A 3 -19.02 -2.51 -11.21
C GLY A 3 -18.76 -3.58 -10.13
N ARG A 4 -18.14 -4.70 -10.55
CA ARG A 4 -17.68 -5.80 -9.67
C ARG A 4 -16.18 -5.74 -9.36
N GLY A 5 -15.48 -4.69 -9.79
CA GLY A 5 -14.04 -4.56 -9.66
C GLY A 5 -13.63 -3.30 -8.91
N ASN A 6 -12.48 -2.79 -9.31
CA ASN A 6 -11.89 -1.56 -8.82
C ASN A 6 -11.98 -0.47 -9.89
N CYS A 7 -12.08 0.77 -9.45
CA CYS A 7 -11.92 1.95 -10.30
C CYS A 7 -10.80 2.80 -9.71
N TRP A 8 -9.81 3.14 -10.51
CA TRP A 8 -8.72 4.04 -10.12
C TRP A 8 -8.70 5.24 -11.05
N VAL A 9 -8.50 6.41 -10.45
CA VAL A 9 -8.41 7.69 -11.14
C VAL A 9 -7.24 8.47 -10.58
N PHE A 10 -6.47 9.13 -11.42
CA PHE A 10 -5.28 9.89 -11.05
C PHE A 10 -5.39 11.31 -11.61
N GLY A 11 -4.97 12.29 -10.84
CA GLY A 11 -4.91 13.69 -11.23
C GLY A 11 -4.44 14.58 -10.08
N ASP A 12 -3.84 15.71 -10.43
CA ASP A 12 -3.49 16.79 -9.49
C ASP A 12 -2.68 16.34 -8.24
N GLY A 13 -1.78 15.36 -8.40
CA GLY A 13 -1.00 14.82 -7.29
C GLY A 13 -1.81 13.93 -6.32
N MET A 14 -2.99 13.49 -6.75
CA MET A 14 -3.90 12.63 -5.98
C MET A 14 -4.32 11.41 -6.78
N SER A 15 -4.83 10.39 -6.07
CA SER A 15 -5.62 9.36 -6.72
C SER A 15 -6.87 9.04 -5.91
N LEU A 16 -7.92 8.63 -6.63
CA LEU A 16 -9.13 8.07 -6.05
C LEU A 16 -9.23 6.61 -6.45
N ALA A 17 -9.33 5.73 -5.46
CA ALA A 17 -9.60 4.31 -5.64
C ALA A 17 -10.98 3.97 -5.08
N ALA A 18 -11.82 3.32 -5.86
CA ALA A 18 -13.12 2.82 -5.42
C ALA A 18 -13.17 1.31 -5.63
N GLN A 19 -13.40 0.57 -4.57
CA GLN A 19 -13.42 -0.89 -4.57
C GLN A 19 -14.72 -1.41 -3.97
N ARG A 20 -15.38 -2.34 -4.67
CA ARG A 20 -16.54 -3.05 -4.12
C ARG A 20 -16.08 -4.25 -3.30
N ASN A 21 -16.46 -4.28 -2.04
CA ASN A 21 -16.23 -5.39 -1.13
C ASN A 21 -17.24 -6.53 -1.31
N GLY A 22 -16.95 -7.69 -0.73
CA GLY A 22 -17.83 -8.86 -0.80
C GLY A 22 -19.21 -8.68 -0.15
N ASP A 23 -19.33 -7.76 0.81
CA ASP A 23 -20.58 -7.36 1.46
C ASP A 23 -21.41 -6.35 0.62
N GLY A 24 -20.92 -5.98 -0.56
CA GLY A 24 -21.57 -5.03 -1.48
C GLY A 24 -21.25 -3.56 -1.19
N ARG A 25 -20.61 -3.23 -0.07
CA ARG A 25 -20.17 -1.85 0.22
C ARG A 25 -19.04 -1.45 -0.73
N VAL A 26 -18.98 -0.15 -1.03
CA VAL A 26 -17.90 0.43 -1.83
C VAL A 26 -16.97 1.19 -0.90
N ARG A 27 -15.72 0.74 -0.81
CA ARG A 27 -14.66 1.47 -0.11
C ARG A 27 -14.06 2.50 -1.04
N ILE A 28 -13.96 3.74 -0.58
CA ILE A 28 -13.28 4.83 -1.29
C ILE A 28 -11.98 5.13 -0.58
N GLY A 29 -10.89 5.21 -1.33
CA GLY A 29 -9.60 5.69 -0.87
C GLY A 29 -9.19 6.93 -1.65
N LEU A 30 -8.84 8.02 -0.97
CA LEU A 30 -8.12 9.14 -1.53
C LEU A 30 -6.67 9.06 -1.09
N SER A 31 -5.75 9.07 -2.04
CA SER A 31 -4.31 9.14 -1.77
C SER A 31 -3.77 10.48 -2.20
N PHE A 32 -2.96 11.08 -1.34
CA PHE A 32 -2.26 12.33 -1.59
C PHE A 32 -0.78 12.02 -1.71
N TYR A 33 -0.17 12.37 -2.84
CA TYR A 33 1.22 12.10 -3.12
C TYR A 33 2.09 13.33 -2.85
N ASN A 34 3.35 13.10 -2.48
CA ASN A 34 4.34 14.16 -2.25
C ASN A 34 3.90 15.19 -1.20
N THR A 35 3.10 14.79 -0.23
CA THR A 35 2.71 15.62 0.90
C THR A 35 3.82 15.68 1.95
N PRO A 36 4.00 16.80 2.65
CA PRO A 36 4.97 16.88 3.75
C PRO A 36 4.58 15.95 4.91
N GLU A 37 5.59 15.62 5.73
CA GLU A 37 5.34 14.90 6.98
C GLU A 37 4.33 15.66 7.85
N GLY A 38 3.42 14.91 8.49
CA GLY A 38 2.37 15.51 9.33
C GLY A 38 1.27 16.23 8.55
N TRP A 39 1.15 16.03 7.24
CA TRP A 39 0.17 16.70 6.40
C TRP A 39 -1.27 16.59 6.94
N PHE A 40 -1.69 15.47 7.49
CA PHE A 40 -3.04 15.33 8.06
C PHE A 40 -3.32 16.34 9.17
N ALA A 41 -2.33 16.68 10.00
CA ALA A 41 -2.46 17.66 11.05
C ALA A 41 -2.41 19.11 10.53
N THR A 42 -1.77 19.35 9.38
CA THR A 42 -1.55 20.69 8.81
C THR A 42 -2.44 21.03 7.63
N SER A 43 -3.20 20.07 7.11
CA SER A 43 -4.06 20.22 5.93
C SER A 43 -5.29 21.12 6.12
N ALA A 44 -5.56 21.55 7.35
CA ALA A 44 -6.79 22.27 7.74
C ALA A 44 -8.10 21.50 7.42
N ILE A 45 -8.03 20.17 7.25
CA ILE A 45 -9.18 19.30 7.12
C ILE A 45 -9.48 18.69 8.51
N PRO A 46 -10.62 19.00 9.14
CA PRO A 46 -10.97 18.46 10.46
C PRO A 46 -11.47 17.02 10.30
N PHE A 47 -10.58 16.04 10.26
CA PHE A 47 -10.92 14.62 10.08
C PHE A 47 -11.71 14.01 11.25
N ASP A 48 -11.78 14.70 12.37
CA ASP A 48 -12.63 14.40 13.54
C ASP A 48 -14.10 14.86 13.37
N ASP A 49 -14.37 15.71 12.37
CA ASP A 49 -15.72 16.07 11.93
C ASP A 49 -15.97 15.51 10.52
N PRO A 50 -16.61 14.33 10.40
CA PRO A 50 -16.78 13.68 9.10
C PRO A 50 -17.55 14.49 8.07
N ALA A 51 -18.51 15.30 8.49
CA ALA A 51 -19.31 16.11 7.57
C ALA A 51 -18.48 17.23 6.96
N VAL A 52 -17.72 17.95 7.79
CA VAL A 52 -16.83 19.02 7.34
C VAL A 52 -15.65 18.45 6.55
N ALA A 53 -15.04 17.36 7.02
CA ALA A 53 -13.97 16.69 6.30
C ALA A 53 -14.41 16.25 4.90
N ARG A 54 -15.59 15.64 4.77
CA ARG A 54 -16.16 15.23 3.48
C ARG A 54 -16.37 16.40 2.53
N ALA A 55 -16.89 17.52 3.03
CA ALA A 55 -17.04 18.74 2.24
C ALA A 55 -15.69 19.25 1.74
N ARG A 56 -14.69 19.34 2.62
CA ARG A 56 -13.33 19.76 2.24
C ARG A 56 -12.67 18.80 1.24
N LEU A 57 -12.83 17.50 1.42
CA LEU A 57 -12.32 16.51 0.47
C LEU A 57 -13.02 16.63 -0.89
N THR A 58 -14.31 16.96 -0.90
CA THR A 58 -15.07 17.25 -2.12
C THR A 58 -14.53 18.51 -2.84
N ASP A 59 -14.22 19.57 -2.09
CA ASP A 59 -13.63 20.81 -2.62
C ASP A 59 -12.27 20.55 -3.30
N LEU A 60 -11.45 19.66 -2.74
CA LEU A 60 -10.15 19.28 -3.34
C LEU A 60 -10.29 18.59 -4.70
N LEU A 61 -11.43 18.00 -4.99
CA LEU A 61 -11.74 17.39 -6.28
C LEU A 61 -12.41 18.35 -7.27
N ALA A 62 -12.40 19.66 -6.98
CA ALA A 62 -12.93 20.67 -7.90
C ALA A 62 -12.23 20.54 -9.27
N GLY A 63 -13.03 20.41 -10.33
CA GLY A 63 -12.50 20.16 -11.69
C GLY A 63 -12.43 18.69 -12.11
N TRP A 64 -12.57 17.75 -11.17
CA TRP A 64 -12.72 16.34 -11.52
C TRP A 64 -14.14 16.05 -12.05
N ASP A 65 -14.30 14.91 -12.74
CA ASP A 65 -15.62 14.48 -13.22
C ASP A 65 -16.62 14.40 -12.04
N PRO A 66 -17.83 15.00 -12.18
CA PRO A 66 -18.82 15.04 -11.10
C PRO A 66 -19.19 13.68 -10.51
N ARG A 67 -19.00 12.60 -11.26
CA ARG A 67 -19.23 11.23 -10.77
C ARG A 67 -18.29 10.82 -9.63
N PHE A 68 -17.03 11.30 -9.64
CA PHE A 68 -16.07 11.02 -8.56
C PHE A 68 -16.34 11.88 -7.34
N ILE A 69 -16.72 13.15 -7.56
CA ILE A 69 -17.18 14.05 -6.48
C ILE A 69 -18.38 13.43 -5.76
N ALA A 70 -19.36 12.92 -6.51
CA ALA A 70 -20.54 12.26 -5.95
C ALA A 70 -20.21 11.00 -5.12
N LEU A 71 -19.13 10.26 -5.46
CA LEU A 71 -18.69 9.12 -4.63
C LEU A 71 -18.25 9.57 -3.25
N ILE A 72 -17.45 10.65 -3.15
CA ILE A 72 -17.01 11.19 -1.86
C ILE A 72 -18.19 11.72 -1.06
N ALA A 73 -19.08 12.48 -1.71
CA ALA A 73 -20.27 13.05 -1.07
C ALA A 73 -21.21 11.97 -0.51
N ALA A 74 -21.25 10.79 -1.11
CA ALA A 74 -22.09 9.66 -0.70
C ALA A 74 -21.44 8.75 0.36
N CYS A 75 -20.21 9.02 0.81
CA CYS A 75 -19.57 8.23 1.86
C CYS A 75 -20.30 8.40 3.20
N ASP A 76 -20.27 7.34 4.00
CA ASP A 76 -20.70 7.39 5.41
C ASP A 76 -19.71 8.22 6.26
N ASP A 77 -19.98 8.33 7.56
CA ASP A 77 -19.16 9.13 8.48
C ASP A 77 -17.88 8.42 8.95
N THR A 78 -17.56 7.27 8.35
CA THR A 78 -16.33 6.54 8.67
C THR A 78 -15.17 7.07 7.81
N ILE A 79 -14.38 7.99 8.35
CA ILE A 79 -13.17 8.51 7.72
C ILE A 79 -11.97 8.01 8.48
N LEU A 80 -11.06 7.33 7.79
CA LEU A 80 -9.80 6.82 8.35
C LEU A 80 -8.62 7.47 7.65
N THR A 81 -7.79 8.18 8.40
CA THR A 81 -6.54 8.74 7.90
C THR A 81 -5.39 7.77 8.14
N ARG A 82 -4.50 7.61 7.15
CA ARG A 82 -3.32 6.76 7.27
C ARG A 82 -2.13 7.40 6.56
N SER A 83 -1.04 7.59 7.28
CA SER A 83 0.25 7.84 6.66
C SER A 83 0.82 6.50 6.18
N LEU A 84 1.31 6.48 4.94
CA LEU A 84 2.01 5.32 4.41
C LEU A 84 3.48 5.42 4.81
N THR A 85 3.93 4.42 5.55
CA THR A 85 5.33 4.28 5.97
C THR A 85 5.93 3.04 5.36
N THR A 86 7.25 3.02 5.21
CA THR A 86 7.99 1.87 4.69
C THR A 86 9.25 1.66 5.51
N LEU A 87 9.75 0.43 5.53
CA LEU A 87 11.10 0.15 6.01
C LEU A 87 12.14 0.46 4.92
N PRO A 88 13.40 0.72 5.29
CA PRO A 88 14.48 0.89 4.33
C PRO A 88 14.61 -0.34 3.41
N ILE A 89 14.75 -0.11 2.11
CA ILE A 89 14.97 -1.19 1.15
C ILE A 89 16.34 -1.83 1.42
N GLY A 90 16.36 -3.16 1.49
CA GLY A 90 17.59 -3.91 1.78
C GLY A 90 17.97 -3.88 3.27
N LEU A 91 17.02 -3.58 4.16
CA LEU A 91 17.23 -3.73 5.60
C LEU A 91 17.66 -5.16 5.92
N THR A 92 18.72 -5.27 6.70
CA THR A 92 19.25 -6.53 7.23
C THR A 92 19.61 -6.33 8.71
N TRP A 93 19.72 -7.43 9.43
CA TRP A 93 20.14 -7.45 10.84
C TRP A 93 21.04 -8.65 11.12
N PRO A 94 21.85 -8.62 12.19
CA PRO A 94 22.57 -9.79 12.65
C PRO A 94 21.60 -10.87 13.12
N SER A 95 21.87 -12.14 12.75
CA SER A 95 21.06 -13.27 13.22
C SER A 95 21.01 -13.31 14.76
N THR A 96 19.82 -13.56 15.28
CA THR A 96 19.59 -13.72 16.73
C THR A 96 19.01 -15.10 16.99
N PRO A 97 19.68 -15.96 17.78
CA PRO A 97 19.21 -17.31 18.04
C PRO A 97 17.77 -17.35 18.55
N GLY A 98 16.91 -18.14 17.89
CA GLY A 98 15.51 -18.34 18.26
C GLY A 98 14.55 -17.19 17.96
N VAL A 99 14.99 -16.13 17.26
CA VAL A 99 14.16 -14.96 16.91
C VAL A 99 14.38 -14.59 15.45
N THR A 100 13.31 -14.40 14.69
CA THR A 100 13.35 -13.82 13.36
C THR A 100 12.10 -12.97 13.09
N LEU A 101 12.12 -12.17 12.03
CA LEU A 101 11.01 -11.38 11.55
C LEU A 101 10.55 -11.90 10.17
N LEU A 102 9.28 -11.69 9.87
CA LEU A 102 8.70 -11.99 8.56
C LEU A 102 7.64 -10.95 8.18
N GLY A 103 7.29 -10.90 6.89
CA GLY A 103 6.25 -10.02 6.38
C GLY A 103 6.54 -8.53 6.64
N ASP A 104 5.52 -7.75 6.95
CA ASP A 104 5.63 -6.31 7.14
C ASP A 104 6.61 -5.92 8.26
N ALA A 105 6.77 -6.76 9.28
CA ALA A 105 7.76 -6.53 10.35
C ALA A 105 9.20 -6.57 9.84
N ALA A 106 9.47 -7.34 8.79
CA ALA A 106 10.79 -7.52 8.19
C ALA A 106 11.05 -6.55 7.01
N HIS A 107 10.01 -6.28 6.20
CA HIS A 107 10.22 -5.63 4.91
C HIS A 107 9.00 -4.83 4.42
N LEU A 108 8.35 -4.06 5.31
CA LEU A 108 7.23 -3.18 4.92
C LEU A 108 7.63 -2.30 3.73
N MET A 109 6.97 -2.50 2.61
CA MET A 109 7.23 -1.83 1.34
C MET A 109 6.02 -1.02 0.86
N PRO A 110 6.16 -0.12 -0.14
CA PRO A 110 5.03 0.59 -0.72
C PRO A 110 3.89 -0.34 -1.13
N PRO A 111 2.61 0.04 -0.88
CA PRO A 111 1.46 -0.85 -1.03
C PRO A 111 1.02 -1.00 -2.50
N VAL A 112 1.86 -1.59 -3.33
CA VAL A 112 1.58 -1.85 -4.77
C VAL A 112 1.04 -3.25 -5.05
N GLY A 113 0.58 -3.96 -4.02
CA GLY A 113 -0.10 -5.25 -4.14
C GLY A 113 0.77 -6.48 -3.87
N GLN A 114 2.05 -6.33 -3.50
CA GLN A 114 2.96 -7.45 -3.27
C GLN A 114 3.08 -7.88 -1.79
N GLY A 115 2.86 -6.98 -0.82
CA GLY A 115 3.18 -7.20 0.59
C GLY A 115 2.57 -8.48 1.18
N ALA A 116 1.26 -8.68 1.02
CA ALA A 116 0.59 -9.87 1.56
C ALA A 116 1.12 -11.19 0.97
N ASN A 117 1.40 -11.22 -0.33
CA ASN A 117 1.97 -12.41 -0.98
C ASN A 117 3.38 -12.70 -0.49
N MET A 118 4.19 -11.65 -0.28
CA MET A 118 5.53 -11.79 0.29
C MET A 118 5.48 -12.33 1.72
N ALA A 119 4.57 -11.81 2.56
CA ALA A 119 4.39 -12.28 3.93
C ALA A 119 3.93 -13.76 4.00
N LEU A 120 3.03 -14.18 3.11
CA LEU A 120 2.62 -15.59 3.00
C LEU A 120 3.78 -16.50 2.55
N LEU A 121 4.58 -16.03 1.59
CA LEU A 121 5.76 -16.75 1.13
C LEU A 121 6.80 -16.87 2.24
N ASP A 122 7.03 -15.83 3.02
CA ASP A 122 7.93 -15.86 4.17
C ASP A 122 7.52 -16.92 5.18
N GLY A 123 6.23 -16.97 5.54
CA GLY A 123 5.72 -17.99 6.47
C GLY A 123 5.93 -19.40 5.94
N ALA A 124 5.71 -19.63 4.64
CA ALA A 124 5.93 -20.94 4.02
C ALA A 124 7.42 -21.31 4.01
N LEU A 125 8.32 -20.39 3.62
CA LEU A 125 9.76 -20.66 3.54
C LEU A 125 10.40 -20.84 4.92
N LEU A 126 9.99 -20.05 5.92
CA LEU A 126 10.44 -20.25 7.30
C LEU A 126 9.99 -21.62 7.82
N GLY A 127 8.73 -22.01 7.56
CA GLY A 127 8.23 -23.33 7.94
C GLY A 127 9.01 -24.48 7.27
N LEU A 128 9.39 -24.35 6.01
CA LEU A 128 10.22 -25.33 5.30
C LEU A 128 11.65 -25.36 5.86
N ALA A 129 12.26 -24.23 6.17
CA ALA A 129 13.58 -24.18 6.79
C ALA A 129 13.59 -24.85 8.15
N LEU A 130 12.61 -24.59 9.00
CA LEU A 130 12.46 -25.25 10.31
C LEU A 130 12.26 -26.77 10.19
N ALA A 131 11.50 -27.22 9.18
CA ALA A 131 11.31 -28.64 8.91
C ALA A 131 12.59 -29.33 8.40
N ALA A 132 13.44 -28.60 7.67
CA ALA A 132 14.74 -29.10 7.19
C ALA A 132 15.80 -29.20 8.29
N HIS A 133 15.66 -28.40 9.36
CA HIS A 133 16.60 -28.35 10.50
C HIS A 133 15.87 -28.61 11.83
N PRO A 134 15.31 -29.82 12.05
CA PRO A 134 14.42 -30.09 13.19
C PRO A 134 15.09 -29.88 14.56
N ASP A 135 16.41 -30.08 14.65
CA ASP A 135 17.18 -29.96 15.88
C ASP A 135 18.10 -28.74 15.91
N ASP A 136 18.07 -27.88 14.88
CA ASP A 136 18.92 -26.69 14.74
C ASP A 136 18.13 -25.50 14.22
N SER A 137 17.31 -24.94 15.09
CA SER A 137 16.51 -23.75 14.73
C SER A 137 17.35 -22.51 14.39
N PRO A 138 18.54 -22.25 14.96
CA PRO A 138 19.43 -21.20 14.47
C PRO A 138 19.83 -21.36 13.01
N ALA A 139 20.23 -22.56 12.57
CA ALA A 139 20.57 -22.80 11.16
C ALA A 139 19.36 -22.59 10.24
N ALA A 140 18.16 -23.02 10.66
CA ALA A 140 16.92 -22.78 9.93
C ALA A 140 16.64 -21.27 9.74
N VAL A 141 16.81 -20.48 10.80
CA VAL A 141 16.63 -19.02 10.75
C VAL A 141 17.66 -18.37 9.84
N ASP A 142 18.93 -18.74 9.93
CA ASP A 142 20.01 -18.19 9.09
C ASP A 142 19.75 -18.45 7.59
N ASP A 143 19.30 -19.65 7.24
CA ASP A 143 18.97 -20.00 5.87
C ASP A 143 17.77 -19.20 5.35
N TYR A 144 16.70 -19.12 6.15
CA TYR A 144 15.53 -18.33 5.82
C TYR A 144 15.85 -16.85 5.63
N GLU A 145 16.57 -16.22 6.58
CA GLU A 145 16.89 -14.79 6.54
C GLU A 145 17.75 -14.43 5.35
N ARG A 146 18.74 -15.25 5.02
CA ARG A 146 19.61 -15.05 3.85
C ARG A 146 18.82 -14.95 2.55
N GLU A 147 17.87 -15.86 2.33
CA GLU A 147 17.02 -15.85 1.15
C GLU A 147 15.98 -14.72 1.19
N MET A 148 15.38 -14.48 2.35
CA MET A 148 14.40 -13.43 2.56
C MET A 148 15.01 -12.06 2.26
N PHE A 149 16.20 -11.72 2.76
CA PHE A 149 16.86 -10.43 2.51
C PHE A 149 17.08 -10.16 1.01
N GLN A 150 17.49 -11.16 0.25
CA GLN A 150 17.69 -11.02 -1.19
C GLN A 150 16.36 -10.77 -1.93
N ARG A 151 15.37 -11.61 -1.66
CA ARG A 151 14.05 -11.56 -2.28
C ARG A 151 13.34 -10.25 -1.99
N THR A 152 13.29 -9.84 -0.71
CA THR A 152 12.56 -8.65 -0.28
C THR A 152 13.23 -7.36 -0.69
N SER A 153 14.57 -7.33 -0.79
CA SER A 153 15.31 -6.21 -1.38
C SER A 153 14.93 -5.98 -2.84
N ALA A 154 14.79 -7.05 -3.63
CA ALA A 154 14.36 -6.94 -5.02
C ALA A 154 12.90 -6.47 -5.14
N ALA A 155 11.99 -7.06 -4.36
CA ALA A 155 10.58 -6.68 -4.31
C ALA A 155 10.39 -5.23 -3.82
N GLY A 156 11.14 -4.80 -2.82
CA GLY A 156 11.12 -3.44 -2.30
C GLY A 156 11.52 -2.40 -3.35
N ARG A 157 12.58 -2.65 -4.12
CA ARG A 157 12.97 -1.78 -5.24
C ARG A 157 11.88 -1.68 -6.30
N MET A 158 11.29 -2.80 -6.69
CA MET A 158 10.18 -2.82 -7.67
C MET A 158 8.96 -2.05 -7.14
N SER A 159 8.61 -2.24 -5.87
CA SER A 159 7.49 -1.54 -5.22
C SER A 159 7.74 -0.04 -5.15
N ALA A 160 8.96 0.40 -4.86
CA ALA A 160 9.34 1.82 -4.85
C ALA A 160 9.24 2.44 -6.26
N GLN A 161 9.72 1.77 -7.29
CA GLN A 161 9.60 2.23 -8.68
C GLN A 161 8.12 2.35 -9.12
N MET A 162 7.29 1.38 -8.75
CA MET A 162 5.85 1.44 -9.03
C MET A 162 5.20 2.60 -8.27
N GLN A 163 5.55 2.80 -7.00
CA GLN A 163 5.05 3.93 -6.21
C GLN A 163 5.46 5.27 -6.82
N GLU A 164 6.69 5.42 -7.27
CA GLU A 164 7.17 6.61 -7.98
C GLU A 164 6.37 6.87 -9.26
N MET A 165 6.10 5.81 -10.04
CA MET A 165 5.24 5.90 -11.22
C MET A 165 3.83 6.37 -10.87
N LEU A 166 3.21 5.80 -9.81
CA LEU A 166 1.85 6.15 -9.38
C LEU A 166 1.74 7.56 -8.80
N SER A 167 2.84 8.12 -8.28
CA SER A 167 2.90 9.49 -7.77
C SER A 167 3.29 10.53 -8.83
N SER A 168 3.56 10.10 -10.06
CA SER A 168 3.94 10.99 -11.16
C SER A 168 2.71 11.72 -11.76
N PRO A 169 2.88 12.91 -12.35
CA PRO A 169 1.78 13.64 -12.99
C PRO A 169 1.07 12.87 -14.12
N ASP A 170 1.76 11.94 -14.73
CA ASP A 170 1.27 11.11 -15.85
C ASP A 170 0.93 9.67 -15.44
N ALA A 171 0.75 9.42 -14.13
CA ALA A 171 0.47 8.10 -13.55
C ALA A 171 -0.65 7.34 -14.27
N GLY A 172 -1.78 8.00 -14.53
CA GLY A 172 -2.93 7.37 -15.21
C GLY A 172 -2.59 6.86 -16.62
N ARG A 173 -1.84 7.64 -17.42
CA ARG A 173 -1.39 7.24 -18.76
C ARG A 173 -0.41 6.05 -18.67
N ARG A 174 0.61 6.15 -17.81
CA ARG A 174 1.62 5.10 -17.63
C ARG A 174 1.02 3.80 -17.14
N LEU A 175 0.03 3.87 -16.25
CA LEU A 175 -0.68 2.69 -15.76
C LEU A 175 -1.51 2.03 -16.87
N LEU A 176 -2.17 2.81 -17.71
CA LEU A 176 -2.90 2.29 -18.88
C LEU A 176 -1.95 1.59 -19.84
N GLU A 177 -0.80 2.19 -20.15
CA GLU A 177 0.25 1.59 -21.00
C GLU A 177 0.77 0.27 -20.41
N PHE A 178 0.96 0.21 -19.08
CA PHE A 178 1.38 -1.01 -18.39
C PHE A 178 0.39 -2.17 -18.53
N PHE A 179 -0.91 -1.90 -18.60
CA PHE A 179 -1.95 -2.92 -18.74
C PHE A 179 -2.39 -3.18 -20.18
N GLN A 180 -1.92 -2.40 -21.16
CA GLN A 180 -2.21 -2.68 -22.58
C GLN A 180 -1.27 -3.81 -23.04
N PRO A 181 -1.82 -4.92 -23.58
CA PRO A 181 -0.98 -5.93 -24.21
C PRO A 181 -0.27 -5.33 -25.43
N ALA A 182 1.00 -5.65 -25.58
CA ALA A 182 1.79 -5.31 -26.76
C ALA A 182 1.21 -5.96 -28.03
#